data_7324304dd286b4b506a1b2ee5ef9c823
#
_entry.id   7324304dd286b4b506a1b2ee5ef9c823
#
_cell.length_a   1.000
_cell.length_b   1.000
_cell.length_c   1.000
_cell.angle_alpha   90.00
_cell.angle_beta   90.00
_cell.angle_gamma   90.00
#
_symmetry.space_group_name_H-M   'P 1'
#
loop_
_entity.id
_entity.type
_entity.pdbx_description
1 polymer ?
#
loop_
_entity_poly.entity_id
_entity_poly.type
_entity_poly.pdbx_seq_one_letter_code
_entity_poly.pdbx_strand_id
1 'polypeptide(L)'
;MFIELILGIGVGLVSTALAARLSDTSAAAFSLAHHVFAMLFILFRVVGAGVGVVVAQCLGGGRRDAADAVARAALGASTWMGLLTALPALLAAPALMQALNAPAQVLPLAAPFLQALAPAMVLDAWNASMSTVLRTHLRTREALAVVVAMHAVHLGGALLLMPSMGLQGYAL
;
A
#
# COMPACT_ATOMS: atom_id res chain seq x y z
N MET A 1 8.96 13.93 2.38
CA MET A 1 8.51 13.22 3.60
C MET A 1 7.29 13.88 4.26
N PHE A 2 7.36 15.15 4.68
CA PHE A 2 6.22 15.82 5.34
C PHE A 2 4.99 15.95 4.42
N ILE A 3 5.18 16.39 3.18
CA ILE A 3 4.10 16.51 2.16
C ILE A 3 3.47 15.14 1.88
N GLU A 4 4.26 14.07 1.77
CA GLU A 4 3.76 12.71 1.54
C GLU A 4 2.90 12.21 2.71
N LEU A 5 3.31 12.55 3.95
CA LEU A 5 2.54 12.20 5.14
C LEU A 5 1.19 12.91 5.15
N ILE A 6 1.17 14.23 4.90
CA ILE A 6 -0.08 15.01 4.82
C ILE A 6 -0.98 14.48 3.70
N LEU A 7 -0.39 14.17 2.53
CA LEU A 7 -1.13 13.62 1.41
C LEU A 7 -1.75 12.26 1.77
N GLY A 8 -0.98 11.36 2.38
CA GLY A 8 -1.48 10.05 2.81
C GLY A 8 -2.60 10.14 3.84
N ILE A 9 -2.45 11.01 4.85
CA ILE A 9 -3.52 11.26 5.84
C ILE A 9 -4.76 11.83 5.15
N GLY A 10 -4.60 12.81 4.27
CA GLY A 10 -5.70 13.44 3.55
C GLY A 10 -6.47 12.44 2.69
N VAL A 11 -5.76 11.62 1.92
CA VAL A 11 -6.37 10.54 1.13
C VAL A 11 -7.09 9.54 2.03
N GLY A 12 -6.49 9.13 3.15
CA GLY A 12 -7.12 8.23 4.11
C GLY A 12 -8.44 8.79 4.68
N LEU A 13 -8.48 10.07 5.03
CA LEU A 13 -9.69 10.73 5.52
C LEU A 13 -10.79 10.78 4.44
N VAL A 14 -10.43 11.17 3.22
CA VAL A 14 -11.39 11.20 2.09
C VAL A 14 -11.91 9.80 1.81
N SER A 15 -11.05 8.78 1.80
CA SER A 15 -11.43 7.39 1.56
C SER A 15 -12.39 6.87 2.62
N THR A 16 -12.13 7.16 3.89
CA THR A 16 -13.03 6.80 5.00
C THR A 16 -14.40 7.49 4.85
N ALA A 17 -14.39 8.78 4.49
CA ALA A 17 -15.62 9.53 4.26
C ALA A 17 -16.43 8.98 3.06
N LEU A 18 -15.76 8.56 1.99
CA LEU A 18 -16.40 7.94 0.84
C LEU A 18 -17.04 6.59 1.21
N ALA A 19 -16.33 5.73 1.95
CA ALA A 19 -16.86 4.46 2.43
C ALA A 19 -18.08 4.65 3.34
N ALA A 20 -18.04 5.66 4.23
CA ALA A 20 -19.15 5.99 5.12
C ALA A 20 -20.40 6.51 4.38
N ARG A 21 -20.23 7.12 3.21
CA ARG A 21 -21.37 7.54 2.38
C ARG A 21 -22.13 6.37 1.73
N LEU A 22 -21.51 5.22 1.60
CA LEU A 22 -22.18 4.02 1.07
C LEU A 22 -23.11 3.40 2.12
N SER A 23 -22.57 3.08 3.29
CA SER A 23 -23.30 2.59 4.45
C SER A 23 -22.37 2.45 5.66
N ASP A 24 -22.92 2.35 6.88
CA ASP A 24 -22.15 2.07 8.10
C ASP A 24 -21.42 0.71 8.01
N THR A 25 -22.06 -0.29 7.39
CA THR A 25 -21.46 -1.61 7.16
C THR A 25 -20.27 -1.51 6.19
N SER A 26 -20.38 -0.68 5.14
CA SER A 26 -19.27 -0.43 4.21
C SER A 26 -18.11 0.30 4.89
N ALA A 27 -18.40 1.27 5.77
CA ALA A 27 -17.37 1.95 6.55
C ALA A 27 -16.64 0.98 7.49
N ALA A 28 -17.37 0.09 8.15
CA ALA A 28 -16.79 -0.94 9.02
C ALA A 28 -15.93 -1.94 8.23
N ALA A 29 -16.40 -2.39 7.06
CA ALA A 29 -15.66 -3.28 6.16
C ALA A 29 -14.38 -2.63 5.65
N PHE A 30 -14.46 -1.37 5.21
CA PHE A 30 -13.31 -0.56 4.79
C PHE A 30 -12.29 -0.44 5.92
N SER A 31 -12.74 -0.04 7.11
CA SER A 31 -11.87 0.16 8.28
C SER A 31 -11.14 -1.13 8.65
N LEU A 32 -11.81 -2.27 8.67
CA LEU A 32 -11.22 -3.56 9.03
C LEU A 32 -10.16 -4.01 8.01
N ALA A 33 -10.48 -3.97 6.72
CA ALA A 33 -9.53 -4.32 5.66
C ALA A 33 -8.35 -3.34 5.62
N HIS A 34 -8.62 -2.05 5.84
CA HIS A 34 -7.58 -1.02 5.88
C HIS A 34 -6.61 -1.21 7.04
N HIS A 35 -7.05 -1.72 8.19
CA HIS A 35 -6.15 -2.07 9.29
C HIS A 35 -5.13 -3.14 8.89
N VAL A 36 -5.58 -4.20 8.21
CA VAL A 36 -4.66 -5.23 7.68
C VAL A 36 -3.64 -4.60 6.74
N PHE A 37 -4.14 -3.79 5.80
CA PHE A 37 -3.28 -3.09 4.82
C PHE A 37 -2.27 -2.16 5.51
N ALA A 38 -2.70 -1.40 6.52
CA ALA A 38 -1.83 -0.49 7.27
C ALA A 38 -0.71 -1.21 8.03
N MET A 39 -0.99 -2.39 8.61
CA MET A 39 0.04 -3.21 9.25
C MET A 39 1.10 -3.67 8.25
N LEU A 40 0.67 -4.15 7.07
CA LEU A 40 1.57 -4.57 6.01
C LEU A 40 2.37 -3.39 5.45
N PHE A 41 1.73 -2.23 5.31
CA PHE A 41 2.39 -1.00 4.88
C PHE A 41 3.56 -0.61 5.81
N ILE A 42 3.37 -0.72 7.13
CA ILE A 42 4.45 -0.46 8.10
C ILE A 42 5.60 -1.46 7.88
N LEU A 43 5.30 -2.75 7.69
CA LEU A 43 6.30 -3.78 7.41
C LEU A 43 7.11 -3.43 6.15
N PHE A 44 6.44 -3.08 5.05
CA PHE A 44 7.10 -2.69 3.80
C PHE A 44 8.00 -1.47 3.97
N ARG A 45 7.56 -0.49 4.76
CA ARG A 45 8.37 0.71 5.05
C ARG A 45 9.60 0.41 5.88
N VAL A 46 9.53 -0.48 6.86
CA VAL A 46 10.68 -0.90 7.67
C VAL A 46 11.72 -1.59 6.79
N VAL A 47 11.29 -2.52 5.93
CA VAL A 47 12.19 -3.20 4.98
C VAL A 47 12.77 -2.20 3.98
N GLY A 48 11.95 -1.31 3.41
CA GLY A 48 12.41 -0.25 2.52
C GLY A 48 13.44 0.68 3.18
N ALA A 49 13.25 1.03 4.46
CA ALA A 49 14.23 1.82 5.21
C ALA A 49 15.58 1.09 5.35
N GLY A 50 15.56 -0.22 5.64
CA GLY A 50 16.76 -1.05 5.66
C GLY A 50 17.52 -1.04 4.32
N VAL A 51 16.80 -1.19 3.21
CA VAL A 51 17.37 -1.06 1.86
C VAL A 51 18.04 0.30 1.68
N GLY A 52 17.37 1.38 2.09
CA GLY A 52 17.90 2.74 1.99
C GLY A 52 19.22 2.92 2.74
N VAL A 53 19.35 2.34 3.93
CA VAL A 53 20.61 2.40 4.71
C VAL A 53 21.75 1.73 3.92
N VAL A 54 21.53 0.52 3.39
CA VAL A 54 22.58 -0.20 2.65
C VAL A 54 22.96 0.54 1.37
N VAL A 55 21.97 1.04 0.60
CA VAL A 55 22.22 1.84 -0.61
C VAL A 55 23.01 3.11 -0.28
N ALA A 56 22.64 3.83 0.80
CA ALA A 56 23.34 5.04 1.22
C ALA A 56 24.80 4.75 1.61
N GLN A 57 25.07 3.64 2.31
CA GLN A 57 26.42 3.21 2.66
C GLN A 57 27.25 2.87 1.41
N CYS A 58 26.66 2.19 0.43
CA CYS A 58 27.34 1.91 -0.84
C CYS A 58 27.69 3.18 -1.60
N LEU A 59 26.76 4.13 -1.69
CA LEU A 59 26.97 5.41 -2.36
C LEU A 59 28.02 6.27 -1.64
N GLY A 60 27.93 6.36 -0.30
CA GLY A 60 28.92 7.09 0.52
C GLY A 60 30.33 6.51 0.43
N GLY A 61 30.45 5.20 0.22
CA GLY A 61 31.73 4.51 -0.04
C GLY A 61 32.18 4.55 -1.51
N GLY A 62 31.50 5.30 -2.40
CA GLY A 62 31.83 5.39 -3.82
C GLY A 62 31.51 4.14 -4.66
N ARG A 63 30.83 3.14 -4.08
CA ARG A 63 30.54 1.84 -4.70
C ARG A 63 29.18 1.86 -5.42
N ARG A 64 29.09 2.58 -6.52
CA ARG A 64 27.82 2.77 -7.27
C ARG A 64 27.25 1.44 -7.79
N ASP A 65 28.10 0.57 -8.36
CA ASP A 65 27.65 -0.73 -8.87
C ASP A 65 27.05 -1.61 -7.77
N ALA A 66 27.60 -1.55 -6.55
CA ALA A 66 27.04 -2.24 -5.41
C ALA A 66 25.68 -1.64 -4.97
N ALA A 67 25.53 -0.32 -5.01
CA ALA A 67 24.26 0.35 -4.73
C ALA A 67 23.17 -0.09 -5.71
N ASP A 68 23.48 -0.15 -7.01
CA ASP A 68 22.58 -0.60 -8.07
C ASP A 68 22.23 -2.09 -7.92
N ALA A 69 23.20 -2.93 -7.54
CA ALA A 69 22.94 -4.35 -7.25
C ALA A 69 21.98 -4.52 -6.06
N VAL A 70 22.16 -3.75 -4.98
CA VAL A 70 21.26 -3.75 -3.82
C VAL A 70 19.86 -3.28 -4.23
N ALA A 71 19.73 -2.23 -5.04
CA ALA A 71 18.44 -1.74 -5.51
C ALA A 71 17.68 -2.80 -6.34
N ARG A 72 18.36 -3.50 -7.24
CA ARG A 72 17.76 -4.61 -8.01
C ARG A 72 17.35 -5.79 -7.11
N ALA A 73 18.21 -6.17 -6.16
CA ALA A 73 17.88 -7.22 -5.18
C ALA A 73 16.68 -6.83 -4.30
N ALA A 74 16.60 -5.56 -3.90
CA ALA A 74 15.48 -5.03 -3.13
C ALA A 74 14.16 -5.09 -3.90
N LEU A 75 14.17 -4.84 -5.21
CA LEU A 75 12.97 -4.97 -6.04
C LEU A 75 12.48 -6.42 -6.08
N GLY A 76 13.40 -7.38 -6.25
CA GLY A 76 13.10 -8.81 -6.19
C GLY A 76 12.54 -9.23 -4.82
N ALA A 77 13.18 -8.81 -3.74
CA ALA A 77 12.71 -9.09 -2.38
C ALA A 77 11.34 -8.47 -2.10
N SER A 78 11.09 -7.24 -2.57
CA SER A 78 9.79 -6.57 -2.46
C SER A 78 8.71 -7.30 -3.25
N THR A 79 9.03 -7.88 -4.41
CA THR A 79 8.10 -8.72 -5.17
C THR A 79 7.66 -9.94 -4.36
N TRP A 80 8.62 -10.68 -3.80
CA TRP A 80 8.32 -11.85 -2.97
C TRP A 80 7.52 -11.47 -1.72
N MET A 81 7.91 -10.40 -1.04
CA MET A 81 7.22 -9.94 0.15
C MET A 81 5.78 -9.49 -0.18
N GLY A 82 5.61 -8.76 -1.27
CA GLY A 82 4.29 -8.37 -1.76
C GLY A 82 3.42 -9.58 -2.11
N LEU A 83 3.98 -10.59 -2.80
CA LEU A 83 3.26 -11.81 -3.13
C LEU A 83 2.90 -12.64 -1.89
N LEU A 84 3.82 -12.78 -0.93
CA LEU A 84 3.58 -13.50 0.33
C LEU A 84 2.45 -12.85 1.16
N THR A 85 2.22 -11.56 1.02
CA THR A 85 1.11 -10.86 1.69
C THR A 85 -0.15 -10.84 0.82
N ALA A 86 -0.02 -10.66 -0.49
CA ALA A 86 -1.14 -10.61 -1.41
C ALA A 86 -1.84 -11.97 -1.59
N LEU A 87 -1.09 -13.07 -1.65
CA LEU A 87 -1.69 -14.39 -1.85
C LEU A 87 -2.63 -14.81 -0.72
N PRO A 88 -2.28 -14.70 0.58
CA PRO A 88 -3.25 -14.94 1.66
C PRO A 88 -4.44 -13.97 1.62
N ALA A 89 -4.23 -12.70 1.31
CA ALA A 89 -5.31 -11.73 1.18
C ALA A 89 -6.26 -12.07 0.02
N LEU A 90 -5.74 -12.63 -1.07
CA LEU A 90 -6.54 -13.04 -2.23
C LEU A 90 -7.28 -14.37 -1.96
N LEU A 91 -6.57 -15.38 -1.43
CA LEU A 91 -7.07 -16.75 -1.33
C LEU A 91 -7.80 -17.06 -0.02
N ALA A 92 -7.44 -16.38 1.07
CA ALA A 92 -7.92 -16.64 2.42
C ALA A 92 -8.56 -15.42 3.09
N ALA A 93 -9.02 -14.42 2.34
CA ALA A 93 -9.63 -13.20 2.88
C ALA A 93 -10.76 -13.48 3.90
N PRO A 94 -11.71 -14.39 3.65
CA PRO A 94 -12.74 -14.69 4.64
C PRO A 94 -12.17 -15.21 5.96
N ALA A 95 -11.19 -16.10 5.91
CA ALA A 95 -10.54 -16.65 7.10
C ALA A 95 -9.73 -15.58 7.86
N LEU A 96 -9.05 -14.70 7.14
CA LEU A 96 -8.34 -13.55 7.72
C LEU A 96 -9.31 -12.59 8.42
N MET A 97 -10.42 -12.26 7.78
CA MET A 97 -11.44 -11.40 8.37
C MET A 97 -12.08 -12.04 9.61
N GLN A 98 -12.36 -13.35 9.59
CA GLN A 98 -12.87 -14.09 10.74
C GLN A 98 -11.86 -14.12 11.89
N ALA A 99 -10.58 -14.32 11.60
CA ALA A 99 -9.50 -14.29 12.60
C ALA A 99 -9.37 -12.91 13.29
N LEU A 100 -9.78 -11.85 12.59
CA LEU A 100 -9.88 -10.49 13.13
C LEU A 100 -11.22 -10.20 13.84
N ASN A 101 -12.03 -11.24 14.08
CA ASN A 101 -13.37 -11.12 14.68
C ASN A 101 -14.32 -10.20 13.91
N ALA A 102 -14.26 -10.22 12.56
CA ALA A 102 -15.18 -9.45 11.73
C ALA A 102 -16.64 -9.85 12.03
N PRO A 103 -17.54 -8.90 12.32
CA PRO A 103 -18.96 -9.20 12.48
C PRO A 103 -19.53 -9.90 11.25
N ALA A 104 -20.45 -10.85 11.43
CA ALA A 104 -21.03 -11.64 10.34
C ALA A 104 -21.66 -10.77 9.22
N GLN A 105 -22.21 -9.62 9.58
CA GLN A 105 -22.79 -8.66 8.63
C GLN A 105 -21.75 -7.84 7.84
N VAL A 106 -20.52 -7.75 8.34
CA VAL A 106 -19.41 -7.00 7.70
C VAL A 106 -18.61 -7.91 6.76
N LEU A 107 -18.52 -9.20 7.08
CA LEU A 107 -17.72 -10.19 6.36
C LEU A 107 -18.01 -10.26 4.85
N PRO A 108 -19.28 -10.22 4.37
CA PRO A 108 -19.59 -10.27 2.93
C PRO A 108 -19.05 -9.07 2.13
N LEU A 109 -18.79 -7.95 2.78
CA LEU A 109 -18.18 -6.76 2.17
C LEU A 109 -16.67 -6.70 2.38
N ALA A 110 -16.18 -7.04 3.58
CA ALA A 110 -14.78 -6.93 3.94
C ALA A 110 -13.89 -7.94 3.21
N ALA A 111 -14.36 -9.18 3.03
CA ALA A 111 -13.55 -10.21 2.38
C ALA A 111 -13.33 -9.93 0.88
N PRO A 112 -14.36 -9.65 0.06
CA PRO A 112 -14.15 -9.27 -1.35
C PRO A 112 -13.36 -7.98 -1.50
N PHE A 113 -13.52 -7.02 -0.58
CA PHE A 113 -12.75 -5.79 -0.59
C PHE A 113 -11.25 -6.04 -0.32
N LEU A 114 -10.91 -6.89 0.67
CA LEU A 114 -9.53 -7.28 0.92
C LEU A 114 -8.92 -8.03 -0.27
N GLN A 115 -9.71 -8.90 -0.93
CA GLN A 115 -9.29 -9.58 -2.16
C GLN A 115 -8.96 -8.60 -3.29
N ALA A 116 -9.80 -7.58 -3.48
CA ALA A 116 -9.57 -6.54 -4.48
C ALA A 116 -8.33 -5.69 -4.17
N LEU A 117 -8.00 -5.49 -2.88
CA LEU A 117 -6.77 -4.79 -2.45
C LEU A 117 -5.49 -5.65 -2.59
N ALA A 118 -5.59 -6.96 -2.77
CA ALA A 118 -4.42 -7.83 -2.79
C ALA A 118 -3.35 -7.44 -3.84
N PRO A 119 -3.68 -7.10 -5.10
CA PRO A 119 -2.70 -6.63 -6.07
C PRO A 119 -1.96 -5.36 -5.63
N ALA A 120 -2.66 -4.45 -4.93
CA ALA A 120 -2.06 -3.22 -4.43
C ALA A 120 -0.97 -3.47 -3.39
N MET A 121 -0.99 -4.58 -2.66
CA MET A 121 0.05 -4.96 -1.69
C MET A 121 1.41 -5.16 -2.38
N VAL A 122 1.45 -5.72 -3.59
CA VAL A 122 2.68 -5.87 -4.36
C VAL A 122 3.20 -4.51 -4.81
N LEU A 123 2.30 -3.65 -5.29
CA LEU A 123 2.66 -2.30 -5.73
C LEU A 123 3.18 -1.45 -4.56
N ASP A 124 2.59 -1.59 -3.38
CA ASP A 124 3.03 -0.88 -2.18
C ASP A 124 4.39 -1.37 -1.68
N ALA A 125 4.65 -2.67 -1.73
CA ALA A 125 5.97 -3.22 -1.40
C ALA A 125 7.05 -2.65 -2.33
N TRP A 126 6.78 -2.54 -3.63
CA TRP A 126 7.68 -1.89 -4.60
C TRP A 126 7.85 -0.41 -4.31
N ASN A 127 6.74 0.30 -4.09
CA ASN A 127 6.77 1.74 -3.81
C ASN A 127 7.59 2.04 -2.55
N ALA A 128 7.43 1.27 -1.48
CA ALA A 128 8.18 1.46 -0.24
C ALA A 128 9.69 1.35 -0.45
N SER A 129 10.16 0.33 -1.18
CA SER A 129 11.57 0.11 -1.48
C SER A 129 12.12 1.12 -2.48
N MET A 130 11.44 1.30 -3.61
CA MET A 130 11.95 2.14 -4.70
C MET A 130 11.89 3.63 -4.37
N SER A 131 10.89 4.10 -3.65
CA SER A 131 10.87 5.49 -3.14
C SER A 131 12.05 5.77 -2.22
N THR A 132 12.46 4.79 -1.41
CA THR A 132 13.62 4.93 -0.54
C THR A 132 14.92 4.95 -1.35
N VAL A 133 15.07 4.08 -2.35
CA VAL A 133 16.21 4.09 -3.29
C VAL A 133 16.32 5.45 -3.99
N LEU A 134 15.23 5.98 -4.53
CA LEU A 134 15.21 7.30 -5.17
C LEU A 134 15.69 8.40 -4.22
N ARG A 135 15.25 8.37 -2.96
CA ARG A 135 15.67 9.36 -1.96
C ARG A 135 17.15 9.26 -1.61
N THR A 136 17.71 8.06 -1.52
CA THR A 136 19.15 7.88 -1.26
C THR A 136 20.02 8.36 -2.42
N HIS A 137 19.48 8.34 -3.65
CA HIS A 137 20.09 8.97 -4.82
C HIS A 137 19.81 10.49 -4.95
N LEU A 138 19.25 11.12 -3.90
CA LEU A 138 18.85 12.54 -3.86
C LEU A 138 17.77 12.93 -4.88
N ARG A 139 17.06 11.95 -5.44
CA ARG A 139 15.94 12.14 -6.39
C ARG A 139 14.60 12.26 -5.68
N THR A 140 14.54 13.15 -4.68
CA THR A 140 13.36 13.29 -3.80
C THR A 140 12.13 13.83 -4.53
N ARG A 141 12.33 14.63 -5.59
CA ARG A 141 11.23 15.16 -6.39
C ARG A 141 10.52 14.07 -7.19
N GLU A 142 11.28 13.15 -7.78
CA GLU A 142 10.72 12.01 -8.50
C GLU A 142 10.00 11.04 -7.54
N ALA A 143 10.57 10.77 -6.37
CA ALA A 143 9.90 9.98 -5.35
C ALA A 143 8.56 10.61 -4.95
N LEU A 144 8.52 11.93 -4.73
CA LEU A 144 7.28 12.65 -4.43
C LEU A 144 6.29 12.60 -5.60
N ALA A 145 6.76 12.79 -6.85
CA ALA A 145 5.90 12.75 -8.03
C ALA A 145 5.21 11.39 -8.20
N VAL A 146 5.92 10.30 -7.95
CA VAL A 146 5.35 8.93 -7.98
C VAL A 146 4.25 8.80 -6.93
N VAL A 147 4.48 9.23 -5.68
CA VAL A 147 3.49 9.16 -4.61
C VAL A 147 2.26 10.02 -4.91
N VAL A 148 2.45 11.24 -5.43
CA VAL A 148 1.35 12.12 -5.84
C VAL A 148 0.54 11.49 -6.98
N ALA A 149 1.20 10.97 -8.02
CA ALA A 149 0.53 10.31 -9.14
C ALA A 149 -0.27 9.07 -8.67
N MET A 150 0.33 8.24 -7.81
CA MET A 150 -0.33 7.07 -7.23
C MET A 150 -1.61 7.46 -6.49
N HIS A 151 -1.56 8.44 -5.61
CA HIS A 151 -2.73 8.91 -4.87
C HIS A 151 -3.77 9.59 -5.77
N ALA A 152 -3.35 10.32 -6.80
CA ALA A 152 -4.27 10.94 -7.75
C ALA A 152 -5.02 9.90 -8.57
N VAL A 153 -4.32 8.88 -9.07
CA VAL A 153 -4.95 7.75 -9.81
C VAL A 153 -5.89 6.97 -8.89
N HIS A 154 -5.44 6.63 -7.69
CA HIS A 154 -6.25 5.88 -6.73
C HIS A 154 -7.52 6.65 -6.32
N LEU A 155 -7.39 7.92 -5.92
CA LEU A 155 -8.55 8.73 -5.52
C LEU A 155 -9.47 9.03 -6.69
N GLY A 156 -8.92 9.31 -7.88
CA GLY A 156 -9.69 9.49 -9.10
C GLY A 156 -10.45 8.22 -9.49
N GLY A 157 -9.79 7.06 -9.43
CA GLY A 157 -10.41 5.76 -9.65
C GLY A 157 -11.53 5.47 -8.65
N ALA A 158 -11.28 5.69 -7.36
CA ALA A 158 -12.28 5.52 -6.32
C ALA A 158 -13.52 6.39 -6.56
N LEU A 159 -13.34 7.67 -6.86
CA LEU A 159 -14.47 8.58 -7.13
C LEU A 159 -15.30 8.18 -8.35
N LEU A 160 -14.67 7.59 -9.37
CA LEU A 160 -15.36 7.14 -10.59
C LEU A 160 -16.02 5.78 -10.42
N LEU A 161 -15.40 4.84 -9.72
CA LEU A 161 -15.83 3.45 -9.66
C LEU A 161 -16.71 3.12 -8.44
N MET A 162 -16.52 3.79 -7.30
CA MET A 162 -17.34 3.54 -6.12
C MET A 162 -18.86 3.74 -6.33
N PRO A 163 -19.33 4.73 -7.11
CA PRO A 163 -20.77 4.89 -7.34
C PRO A 163 -21.43 3.68 -8.03
N SER A 164 -20.67 2.95 -8.87
CA SER A 164 -21.18 1.80 -9.64
C SER A 164 -20.83 0.45 -9.01
N MET A 165 -19.67 0.33 -8.37
CA MET A 165 -19.13 -0.92 -7.84
C MET A 165 -19.11 -0.99 -6.31
N GLY A 166 -19.60 0.05 -5.63
CA GLY A 166 -19.55 0.12 -4.17
C GLY A 166 -18.12 0.12 -3.65
N LEU A 167 -17.89 -0.56 -2.52
CA LEU A 167 -16.59 -0.60 -1.85
C LEU A 167 -15.48 -1.22 -2.70
N GLN A 168 -15.81 -2.16 -3.60
CA GLN A 168 -14.83 -2.77 -4.50
C GLN A 168 -14.26 -1.76 -5.50
N GLY A 169 -15.04 -0.78 -5.94
CA GLY A 169 -14.56 0.30 -6.81
C GLY A 169 -13.51 1.20 -6.18
N TYR A 170 -13.33 1.16 -4.86
CA TYR A 170 -12.23 1.83 -4.19
C TYR A 170 -10.90 1.06 -4.34
N ALA A 171 -10.97 -0.27 -4.42
CA ALA A 171 -9.80 -1.14 -4.42
C ALA A 171 -9.15 -1.30 -5.82
N LEU A 172 -9.89 -0.97 -6.87
CA LEU A 172 -9.46 -1.06 -8.27
C LEU A 172 -8.82 0.23 -8.76
#